data_627d26805dc8f9929ef4907614054e0a
#
_entry.id   627d26805dc8f9929ef4907614054e0a
#
_cell.length_a   1.000
_cell.length_b   1.000
_cell.length_c   1.000
_cell.angle_alpha   90.00
_cell.angle_beta   90.00
_cell.angle_gamma   90.00
#
_symmetry.space_group_name_H-M   'P 1'
#
loop_
_entity.id
_entity.type
_entity.pdbx_description
1 polymer ?
#
loop_
_entity_poly.entity_id
_entity_poly.type
_entity_poly.pdbx_seq_one_letter_code
_entity_poly.pdbx_strand_id
1 'polypeptide(L)'
;MEMNLMKEVIIILALAVFVVLVFRRFKLPVILGFLLTGLIAGPTALHLATDMEGIHVLSETGVILLLFVIGLEFSPRELFAIKTTVLVGGSLQVGLSILFTVLASMAFDLSLAQGVFLGFCISLSSTAIVLRVLQDQNNITSPHGRNALGILIFQDIVVVPMMLLTPLLAGVGGSIGGELLWLAGKMLLVGLILFLVSKYFLPNLLDQVAKSKSRELFVLTTVLLCFSISGLTYSLGLSLALGAFLAGLLLSDSDYSHQATGDILPFREVFTSFFFVSIGMLLDLNFLFHHWYLVLPFALGVSVLKWIAATIAAAALKYPIRTAMLTGFALFQVGEFAFVL
;
A
#
# COMPACT_ATOMS: atom_id res chain seq x y z
N MET A 1 0.47 -3.91 31.34
CA MET A 1 0.42 -3.52 29.92
C MET A 1 0.60 -4.73 29.00
N GLU A 2 1.67 -5.51 29.11
CA GLU A 2 1.96 -6.66 28.21
C GLU A 2 0.91 -7.77 28.22
N MET A 3 0.27 -8.07 29.36
CA MET A 3 -0.73 -9.14 29.46
C MET A 3 -2.07 -8.77 28.80
N ASN A 4 -2.36 -7.47 28.63
CA ASN A 4 -3.57 -7.02 27.95
C ASN A 4 -3.43 -7.15 26.43
N LEU A 5 -2.31 -6.72 25.85
CA LEU A 5 -2.06 -6.86 24.41
C LEU A 5 -2.13 -8.33 23.97
N MET A 6 -1.51 -9.25 24.73
CA MET A 6 -1.56 -10.68 24.40
C MET A 6 -2.98 -11.24 24.40
N LYS A 7 -3.81 -10.86 25.38
CA LYS A 7 -5.24 -11.26 25.42
C LYS A 7 -6.00 -10.70 24.22
N GLU A 8 -5.78 -9.44 23.86
CA GLU A 8 -6.42 -8.81 22.72
C GLU A 8 -6.02 -9.49 21.40
N VAL A 9 -4.73 -9.77 21.22
CA VAL A 9 -4.23 -10.52 20.07
C VAL A 9 -4.90 -11.89 19.95
N ILE A 10 -5.01 -12.62 21.07
CA ILE A 10 -5.69 -13.94 21.08
C ILE A 10 -7.17 -13.80 20.70
N ILE A 11 -7.88 -12.82 21.26
CA ILE A 11 -9.30 -12.59 20.98
C ILE A 11 -9.49 -12.22 19.49
N ILE A 12 -8.66 -11.30 18.96
CA ILE A 12 -8.70 -10.86 17.57
C ILE A 12 -8.43 -12.05 16.64
N LEU A 13 -7.40 -12.85 16.91
CA LEU A 13 -7.08 -14.03 16.09
C LEU A 13 -8.19 -15.07 16.15
N ALA A 14 -8.77 -15.35 17.32
CA ALA A 14 -9.88 -16.28 17.46
C ALA A 14 -11.11 -15.81 16.68
N LEU A 15 -11.46 -14.51 16.79
CA LEU A 15 -12.54 -13.90 16.03
C LEU A 15 -12.26 -13.93 14.53
N ALA A 16 -11.03 -13.62 14.11
CA ALA A 16 -10.61 -13.65 12.71
C ALA A 16 -10.76 -15.05 12.12
N VAL A 17 -10.27 -16.07 12.83
CA VAL A 17 -10.43 -17.49 12.40
C VAL A 17 -11.91 -17.83 12.25
N PHE A 18 -12.74 -17.48 13.22
CA PHE A 18 -14.19 -17.77 13.16
C PHE A 18 -14.86 -17.07 11.96
N VAL A 19 -14.63 -15.77 11.80
CA VAL A 19 -15.23 -14.97 10.70
C VAL A 19 -14.75 -15.48 9.34
N VAL A 20 -13.45 -15.75 9.20
CA VAL A 20 -12.88 -16.26 7.94
C VAL A 20 -13.42 -17.64 7.59
N LEU A 21 -13.63 -18.54 8.58
CA LEU A 21 -14.27 -19.83 8.33
C LEU A 21 -15.68 -19.69 7.79
N VAL A 22 -16.47 -18.75 8.36
CA VAL A 22 -17.81 -18.43 7.86
C VAL A 22 -17.74 -17.89 6.43
N PHE A 23 -16.84 -16.93 6.15
CA PHE A 23 -16.66 -16.33 4.83
C PHE A 23 -16.25 -17.35 3.77
N ARG A 24 -15.34 -18.27 4.10
CA ARG A 24 -14.94 -19.36 3.20
C ARG A 24 -16.12 -20.27 2.84
N ARG A 25 -17.05 -20.54 3.76
CA ARG A 25 -18.25 -21.31 3.47
C ARG A 25 -19.14 -20.66 2.41
N PHE A 26 -19.16 -19.31 2.38
CA PHE A 26 -19.89 -18.50 1.39
C PHE A 26 -19.04 -18.13 0.17
N LYS A 27 -17.81 -18.65 0.04
CA LYS A 27 -16.85 -18.32 -1.03
C LYS A 27 -16.54 -16.83 -1.12
N LEU A 28 -16.58 -16.11 0.00
CA LEU A 28 -16.23 -14.70 0.08
C LEU A 28 -14.71 -14.53 0.27
N PRO A 29 -14.12 -13.43 -0.21
CA PRO A 29 -12.70 -13.13 -0.02
C PRO A 29 -12.31 -13.06 1.46
N VAL A 30 -11.17 -13.64 1.81
CA VAL A 30 -10.65 -13.68 3.20
C VAL A 30 -10.40 -12.28 3.76
N ILE A 31 -9.97 -11.34 2.90
CA ILE A 31 -9.74 -9.93 3.26
C ILE A 31 -10.99 -9.30 3.88
N LEU A 32 -12.17 -9.53 3.29
CA LEU A 32 -13.43 -9.02 3.83
C LEU A 32 -13.72 -9.61 5.21
N GLY A 33 -13.31 -10.86 5.47
CA GLY A 33 -13.41 -11.48 6.79
C GLY A 33 -12.55 -10.76 7.82
N PHE A 34 -11.32 -10.39 7.47
CA PHE A 34 -10.44 -9.63 8.37
C PHE A 34 -10.96 -8.21 8.63
N LEU A 35 -11.45 -7.51 7.59
CA LEU A 35 -12.08 -6.19 7.75
C LEU A 35 -13.32 -6.26 8.66
N LEU A 36 -14.17 -7.27 8.48
CA LEU A 36 -15.33 -7.47 9.35
C LEU A 36 -14.91 -7.82 10.78
N THR A 37 -13.85 -8.62 10.95
CA THR A 37 -13.28 -8.90 12.28
C THR A 37 -12.88 -7.60 12.98
N GLY A 38 -12.18 -6.72 12.26
CA GLY A 38 -11.78 -5.41 12.80
C GLY A 38 -12.97 -4.54 13.16
N LEU A 39 -13.98 -4.51 12.31
CA LEU A 39 -15.22 -3.78 12.57
C LEU A 39 -15.91 -4.26 13.85
N ILE A 40 -15.99 -5.58 14.07
CA ILE A 40 -16.59 -6.20 15.26
C ILE A 40 -15.74 -5.94 16.51
N ALA A 41 -14.41 -6.11 16.41
CA ALA A 41 -13.50 -5.96 17.53
C ALA A 41 -13.21 -4.48 17.87
N GLY A 42 -13.51 -3.58 16.95
CA GLY A 42 -13.17 -2.16 17.03
C GLY A 42 -13.90 -1.37 18.11
N PRO A 43 -13.49 -0.10 18.31
CA PRO A 43 -14.00 0.75 19.38
C PRO A 43 -15.46 1.18 19.19
N THR A 44 -16.03 1.02 18.00
CA THR A 44 -17.43 1.39 17.73
C THR A 44 -18.41 0.22 17.82
N ALA A 45 -17.92 -1.01 18.05
CA ALA A 45 -18.75 -2.21 18.18
C ALA A 45 -18.54 -2.87 19.57
N LEU A 46 -17.76 -3.95 19.65
CA LEU A 46 -17.62 -4.73 20.89
C LEU A 46 -16.51 -4.23 21.82
N HIS A 47 -15.72 -3.23 21.46
CA HIS A 47 -14.62 -2.67 22.26
C HIS A 47 -13.63 -3.74 22.76
N LEU A 48 -13.36 -4.77 21.94
CA LEU A 48 -12.47 -5.88 22.32
C LEU A 48 -10.99 -5.49 22.21
N ALA A 49 -10.68 -4.47 21.41
CA ALA A 49 -9.35 -3.91 21.20
C ALA A 49 -9.25 -2.57 21.95
N THR A 50 -8.43 -2.53 22.99
CA THR A 50 -8.17 -1.31 23.80
C THR A 50 -6.76 -0.76 23.55
N ASP A 51 -5.79 -1.62 23.22
CA ASP A 51 -4.42 -1.24 22.87
C ASP A 51 -4.28 -1.03 21.34
N MET A 52 -4.81 0.10 20.88
CA MET A 52 -4.75 0.46 19.45
C MET A 52 -3.32 0.67 18.97
N GLU A 53 -2.40 1.12 19.83
CA GLU A 53 -0.99 1.36 19.48
C GLU A 53 -0.27 0.04 19.20
N GLY A 54 -0.44 -0.98 20.04
CA GLY A 54 0.13 -2.31 19.82
C GLY A 54 -0.40 -2.98 18.55
N ILE A 55 -1.71 -2.85 18.28
CA ILE A 55 -2.32 -3.36 17.06
C ILE A 55 -1.79 -2.63 15.82
N HIS A 56 -1.56 -1.31 15.92
CA HIS A 56 -1.00 -0.52 14.83
C HIS A 56 0.41 -0.98 14.47
N VAL A 57 1.28 -1.25 15.44
CA VAL A 57 2.64 -1.78 15.20
C VAL A 57 2.60 -3.14 14.48
N LEU A 58 1.69 -4.04 14.90
CA LEU A 58 1.50 -5.32 14.22
C LEU A 58 0.98 -5.14 12.78
N SER A 59 0.09 -4.18 12.59
CA SER A 59 -0.47 -3.80 11.30
C SER A 59 0.61 -3.26 10.35
N GLU A 60 1.45 -2.31 10.79
CA GLU A 60 2.56 -1.76 10.00
C GLU A 60 3.56 -2.86 9.61
N THR A 61 3.89 -3.75 10.56
CA THR A 61 4.73 -4.92 10.29
C THR A 61 4.13 -5.77 9.17
N GLY A 62 2.80 -5.93 9.15
CA GLY A 62 2.09 -6.66 8.11
C GLY A 62 2.24 -6.04 6.72
N VAL A 63 2.11 -4.73 6.62
CA VAL A 63 2.29 -4.00 5.35
C VAL A 63 3.73 -4.10 4.87
N ILE A 64 4.71 -3.92 5.78
CA ILE A 64 6.13 -4.04 5.46
C ILE A 64 6.43 -5.43 4.87
N LEU A 65 6.01 -6.51 5.54
CA LEU A 65 6.26 -7.87 5.06
C LEU A 65 5.49 -8.19 3.77
N LEU A 66 4.27 -7.66 3.62
CA LEU A 66 3.47 -7.82 2.40
C LEU A 66 4.20 -7.21 1.21
N LEU A 67 4.60 -5.95 1.32
CA LEU A 67 5.25 -5.23 0.21
C LEU A 67 6.66 -5.75 -0.06
N PHE A 68 7.37 -6.21 0.96
CA PHE A 68 8.65 -6.89 0.79
C PHE A 68 8.50 -8.16 -0.09
N VAL A 69 7.53 -9.04 0.22
CA VAL A 69 7.28 -10.24 -0.58
C VAL A 69 6.84 -9.90 -2.00
N ILE A 70 5.99 -8.88 -2.16
CA ILE A 70 5.62 -8.39 -3.50
C ILE A 70 6.88 -7.90 -4.24
N GLY A 71 7.76 -7.15 -3.57
CA GLY A 71 9.05 -6.74 -4.13
C GLY A 71 9.92 -7.92 -4.59
N LEU A 72 9.93 -9.03 -3.82
CA LEU A 72 10.62 -10.26 -4.18
C LEU A 72 10.06 -10.95 -5.44
N GLU A 73 8.74 -10.81 -5.68
CA GLU A 73 8.07 -11.41 -6.85
C GLU A 73 8.36 -10.65 -8.16
N PHE A 74 8.85 -9.40 -8.06
CA PHE A 74 9.17 -8.56 -9.22
C PHE A 74 10.67 -8.45 -9.44
N SER A 75 11.09 -8.60 -10.70
CA SER A 75 12.48 -8.28 -11.06
C SER A 75 12.63 -6.81 -11.46
N PRO A 76 13.78 -6.17 -11.20
CA PRO A 76 14.06 -4.82 -11.69
C PRO A 76 13.85 -4.67 -13.20
N ARG A 77 14.16 -5.72 -13.97
CA ARG A 77 13.96 -5.75 -15.44
C ARG A 77 12.50 -5.66 -15.83
N GLU A 78 11.61 -6.35 -15.10
CA GLU A 78 10.16 -6.30 -15.34
C GLU A 78 9.60 -4.91 -15.04
N LEU A 79 10.06 -4.25 -13.96
CA LEU A 79 9.69 -2.88 -13.65
C LEU A 79 10.16 -1.89 -14.73
N PHE A 80 11.37 -2.04 -15.23
CA PHE A 80 11.84 -1.23 -16.36
C PHE A 80 11.03 -1.47 -17.64
N ALA A 81 10.53 -2.68 -17.85
CA ALA A 81 9.66 -2.99 -19.00
C ALA A 81 8.32 -2.24 -18.93
N ILE A 82 7.78 -1.97 -17.74
CA ILE A 82 6.52 -1.24 -17.53
C ILE A 82 6.71 0.26 -17.22
N LYS A 83 7.92 0.81 -17.39
CA LYS A 83 8.23 2.22 -17.06
C LYS A 83 7.26 3.24 -17.66
N THR A 84 6.76 2.99 -18.88
CA THR A 84 5.78 3.85 -19.54
C THR A 84 4.44 3.82 -18.79
N THR A 85 4.01 2.66 -18.33
CA THR A 85 2.82 2.54 -17.49
C THR A 85 3.00 3.23 -16.15
N VAL A 86 4.17 3.08 -15.51
CA VAL A 86 4.49 3.77 -14.26
C VAL A 86 4.42 5.28 -14.45
N LEU A 87 5.20 5.82 -15.38
CA LEU A 87 5.33 7.27 -15.53
C LEU A 87 4.11 7.90 -16.21
N VAL A 88 3.71 7.41 -17.38
CA VAL A 88 2.61 8.03 -18.15
C VAL A 88 1.26 7.60 -17.60
N GLY A 89 1.06 6.29 -17.36
CA GLY A 89 -0.20 5.77 -16.82
C GLY A 89 -0.48 6.31 -15.42
N GLY A 90 0.53 6.28 -14.54
CA GLY A 90 0.42 6.81 -13.20
C GLY A 90 0.15 8.31 -13.16
N SER A 91 0.93 9.10 -13.93
CA SER A 91 0.72 10.56 -14.00
C SER A 91 -0.67 10.93 -14.54
N LEU A 92 -1.14 10.23 -15.58
CA LEU A 92 -2.48 10.44 -16.13
C LEU A 92 -3.57 10.06 -15.14
N GLN A 93 -3.45 8.90 -14.48
CA GLN A 93 -4.46 8.46 -13.52
C GLN A 93 -4.55 9.41 -12.33
N VAL A 94 -3.42 9.77 -11.73
CA VAL A 94 -3.36 10.72 -10.60
C VAL A 94 -3.84 12.11 -11.02
N GLY A 95 -3.32 12.63 -12.14
CA GLY A 95 -3.71 13.94 -12.65
C GLY A 95 -5.20 14.04 -13.00
N LEU A 96 -5.77 13.03 -13.64
CA LEU A 96 -7.19 12.97 -13.95
C LEU A 96 -8.04 12.85 -12.67
N SER A 97 -7.61 12.05 -11.69
CA SER A 97 -8.31 11.94 -10.40
C SER A 97 -8.35 13.27 -9.68
N ILE A 98 -7.22 13.98 -9.62
CA ILE A 98 -7.14 15.33 -9.03
C ILE A 98 -8.04 16.31 -9.80
N LEU A 99 -7.93 16.34 -11.13
CA LEU A 99 -8.73 17.24 -11.97
C LEU A 99 -10.23 17.01 -11.76
N PHE A 100 -10.69 15.77 -11.83
CA PHE A 100 -12.11 15.44 -11.65
C PHE A 100 -12.59 15.75 -10.24
N THR A 101 -11.76 15.53 -9.22
CA THR A 101 -12.09 15.89 -7.84
C THR A 101 -12.18 17.39 -7.66
N VAL A 102 -11.25 18.16 -8.22
CA VAL A 102 -11.31 19.63 -8.19
C VAL A 102 -12.57 20.14 -8.87
N LEU A 103 -12.91 19.65 -10.07
CA LEU A 103 -14.13 20.03 -10.77
C LEU A 103 -15.39 19.69 -9.98
N ALA A 104 -15.42 18.51 -9.36
CA ALA A 104 -16.54 18.12 -8.50
C ALA A 104 -16.62 18.97 -7.22
N SER A 105 -15.49 19.30 -6.59
CA SER A 105 -15.45 20.11 -5.36
C SER A 105 -15.90 21.54 -5.57
N MET A 106 -15.69 22.10 -6.76
CA MET A 106 -16.18 23.44 -7.12
C MET A 106 -17.74 23.52 -7.10
N ALA A 107 -18.43 22.41 -7.37
CA ALA A 107 -19.90 22.34 -7.24
C ALA A 107 -20.40 22.39 -5.79
N PHE A 108 -19.50 22.24 -4.82
CA PHE A 108 -19.76 22.35 -3.38
C PHE A 108 -19.13 23.57 -2.74
N ASP A 109 -18.80 24.60 -3.54
CA ASP A 109 -18.16 25.87 -3.10
C ASP A 109 -16.85 25.70 -2.33
N LEU A 110 -16.12 24.58 -2.55
CA LEU A 110 -14.81 24.36 -1.96
C LEU A 110 -13.74 25.17 -2.72
N SER A 111 -12.76 25.70 -1.98
CA SER A 111 -11.62 26.39 -2.58
C SER A 111 -10.78 25.46 -3.45
N LEU A 112 -10.01 26.03 -4.39
CA LEU A 112 -9.11 25.25 -5.24
C LEU A 112 -8.11 24.42 -4.41
N ALA A 113 -7.57 24.99 -3.33
CA ALA A 113 -6.63 24.29 -2.44
C ALA A 113 -7.28 23.07 -1.77
N GLN A 114 -8.53 23.22 -1.29
CA GLN A 114 -9.29 22.11 -0.73
C GLN A 114 -9.60 21.03 -1.77
N GLY A 115 -9.98 21.47 -2.99
CA GLY A 115 -10.24 20.53 -4.10
C GLY A 115 -8.98 19.74 -4.50
N VAL A 116 -7.82 20.37 -4.54
CA VAL A 116 -6.54 19.72 -4.83
C VAL A 116 -6.16 18.74 -3.71
N PHE A 117 -6.29 19.14 -2.45
CA PHE A 117 -6.03 18.27 -1.30
C PHE A 117 -6.92 17.02 -1.31
N LEU A 118 -8.24 17.19 -1.50
CA LEU A 118 -9.15 16.06 -1.67
C LEU A 118 -8.77 15.19 -2.88
N GLY A 119 -8.31 15.82 -3.97
CA GLY A 119 -7.80 15.14 -5.15
C GLY A 119 -6.56 14.28 -4.84
N PHE A 120 -5.65 14.75 -3.99
CA PHE A 120 -4.52 13.95 -3.50
C PHE A 120 -5.03 12.71 -2.76
N CYS A 121 -5.88 12.89 -1.74
CA CYS A 121 -6.45 11.79 -0.97
C CYS A 121 -7.17 10.77 -1.86
N ILE A 122 -8.02 11.24 -2.78
CA ILE A 122 -8.83 10.37 -3.64
C ILE A 122 -7.98 9.69 -4.71
N SER A 123 -6.91 10.30 -5.23
CA SER A 123 -6.13 9.73 -6.33
C SER A 123 -5.42 8.43 -5.98
N LEU A 124 -5.06 8.24 -4.71
CA LEU A 124 -4.29 7.10 -4.23
C LEU A 124 -5.18 5.87 -4.03
N SER A 125 -4.69 4.71 -4.45
CA SER A 125 -5.36 3.40 -4.29
C SER A 125 -4.58 2.52 -3.33
N SER A 126 -5.25 1.60 -2.64
CA SER A 126 -4.57 0.67 -1.72
C SER A 126 -3.75 -0.36 -2.49
N THR A 127 -2.43 -0.20 -2.45
CA THR A 127 -1.49 -1.14 -3.06
C THR A 127 -1.65 -2.53 -2.45
N ALA A 128 -1.78 -2.62 -1.12
CA ALA A 128 -1.94 -3.87 -0.40
C ALA A 128 -3.21 -4.65 -0.83
N ILE A 129 -4.36 -3.99 -0.90
CA ILE A 129 -5.63 -4.63 -1.28
C ILE A 129 -5.59 -5.08 -2.75
N VAL A 130 -5.18 -4.17 -3.66
CA VAL A 130 -5.17 -4.47 -5.11
C VAL A 130 -4.26 -5.64 -5.41
N LEU A 131 -3.02 -5.61 -4.94
CA LEU A 131 -2.05 -6.65 -5.23
C LEU A 131 -2.45 -7.99 -4.59
N ARG A 132 -3.01 -7.96 -3.38
CA ARG A 132 -3.54 -9.18 -2.75
C ARG A 132 -4.68 -9.79 -3.56
N VAL A 133 -5.66 -9.00 -4.00
CA VAL A 133 -6.79 -9.48 -4.81
C VAL A 133 -6.31 -10.02 -6.16
N LEU A 134 -5.39 -9.31 -6.83
CA LEU A 134 -4.82 -9.77 -8.09
C LEU A 134 -4.01 -11.07 -7.93
N GLN A 135 -3.29 -11.23 -6.82
CA GLN A 135 -2.52 -12.43 -6.49
C GLN A 135 -3.44 -13.62 -6.21
N ASP A 136 -4.48 -13.44 -5.39
CA ASP A 136 -5.46 -14.48 -5.09
C ASP A 136 -6.22 -14.97 -6.33
N GLN A 137 -6.34 -14.11 -7.35
CA GLN A 137 -6.95 -14.42 -8.65
C GLN A 137 -5.95 -14.89 -9.72
N ASN A 138 -4.65 -15.00 -9.40
CA ASN A 138 -3.55 -15.29 -10.35
C ASN A 138 -3.51 -14.31 -11.54
N ASN A 139 -3.90 -13.04 -11.32
CA ASN A 139 -4.01 -12.01 -12.35
C ASN A 139 -2.91 -10.93 -12.27
N ILE A 140 -1.93 -11.07 -11.37
CA ILE A 140 -0.89 -10.05 -11.17
C ILE A 140 -0.02 -9.85 -12.41
N THR A 141 0.27 -10.92 -13.15
CA THR A 141 1.05 -10.91 -14.40
C THR A 141 0.21 -10.65 -15.64
N SER A 142 -1.12 -10.58 -15.52
CA SER A 142 -2.02 -10.24 -16.62
C SER A 142 -1.81 -8.80 -17.11
N PRO A 143 -2.25 -8.45 -18.34
CA PRO A 143 -2.09 -7.07 -18.85
C PRO A 143 -2.70 -6.00 -17.94
N HIS A 144 -3.88 -6.24 -17.35
CA HIS A 144 -4.51 -5.30 -16.41
C HIS A 144 -3.82 -5.32 -15.05
N GLY A 145 -3.30 -6.45 -14.57
CA GLY A 145 -2.54 -6.55 -13.33
C GLY A 145 -1.22 -5.78 -13.41
N ARG A 146 -0.44 -5.97 -14.48
CA ARG A 146 0.79 -5.20 -14.73
C ARG A 146 0.53 -3.71 -14.87
N ASN A 147 -0.59 -3.33 -15.49
CA ASN A 147 -0.96 -1.94 -15.63
C ASN A 147 -1.36 -1.33 -14.29
N ALA A 148 -2.19 -2.02 -13.50
CA ALA A 148 -2.54 -1.61 -12.14
C ALA A 148 -1.31 -1.47 -11.26
N LEU A 149 -0.39 -2.47 -11.27
CA LEU A 149 0.86 -2.41 -10.54
C LEU A 149 1.70 -1.18 -10.91
N GLY A 150 1.88 -0.90 -12.21
CA GLY A 150 2.66 0.26 -12.65
C GLY A 150 2.07 1.57 -12.12
N ILE A 151 0.75 1.71 -12.15
CA ILE A 151 0.06 2.91 -11.61
C ILE A 151 0.23 2.98 -10.09
N LEU A 152 0.09 1.86 -9.37
CA LEU A 152 0.28 1.82 -7.90
C LEU A 152 1.69 2.22 -7.49
N ILE A 153 2.73 1.73 -8.18
CA ILE A 153 4.11 2.13 -7.92
C ILE A 153 4.29 3.64 -8.10
N PHE A 154 3.68 4.21 -9.13
CA PHE A 154 3.70 5.66 -9.31
C PHE A 154 3.01 6.39 -8.16
N GLN A 155 1.85 5.90 -7.69
CA GLN A 155 1.13 6.46 -6.56
C GLN A 155 1.96 6.42 -5.27
N ASP A 156 2.64 5.30 -4.99
CA ASP A 156 3.52 5.15 -3.82
C ASP A 156 4.73 6.10 -3.85
N ILE A 157 5.20 6.47 -5.04
CA ILE A 157 6.27 7.47 -5.19
C ILE A 157 5.72 8.89 -5.03
N VAL A 158 4.57 9.18 -5.66
CA VAL A 158 4.05 10.55 -5.72
C VAL A 158 3.36 10.99 -4.43
N VAL A 159 2.99 10.07 -3.54
CA VAL A 159 2.43 10.42 -2.22
C VAL A 159 3.39 11.29 -1.42
N VAL A 160 4.70 11.08 -1.54
CA VAL A 160 5.70 11.86 -0.80
C VAL A 160 5.71 13.34 -1.21
N PRO A 161 5.82 13.72 -2.50
CA PRO A 161 5.62 15.11 -2.89
C PRO A 161 4.23 15.65 -2.53
N MET A 162 3.15 14.85 -2.56
CA MET A 162 1.83 15.28 -2.11
C MET A 162 1.82 15.66 -0.62
N MET A 163 2.45 14.87 0.25
CA MET A 163 2.59 15.18 1.68
C MET A 163 3.34 16.51 1.92
N LEU A 164 4.37 16.78 1.12
CA LEU A 164 5.11 18.05 1.22
C LEU A 164 4.31 19.24 0.70
N LEU A 165 3.46 19.03 -0.31
CA LEU A 165 2.61 20.08 -0.86
C LEU A 165 1.39 20.40 0.01
N THR A 166 0.94 19.48 0.85
CA THR A 166 -0.25 19.63 1.70
C THR A 166 -0.16 20.84 2.66
N PRO A 167 0.92 21.08 3.43
CA PRO A 167 1.06 22.27 4.26
C PRO A 167 1.07 23.57 3.44
N LEU A 168 1.64 23.53 2.22
CA LEU A 168 1.67 24.67 1.31
C LEU A 168 0.27 25.03 0.80
N LEU A 169 -0.57 24.05 0.53
CA LEU A 169 -1.99 24.25 0.18
C LEU A 169 -2.76 24.89 1.35
N ALA A 170 -2.37 24.61 2.58
CA ALA A 170 -2.93 25.23 3.78
C ALA A 170 -2.37 26.66 4.07
N GLY A 171 -1.46 27.17 3.23
CA GLY A 171 -0.80 28.47 3.43
C GLY A 171 0.29 28.44 4.50
N VAL A 172 0.73 27.26 4.94
CA VAL A 172 1.79 27.06 5.93
C VAL A 172 3.00 26.48 5.18
N GLY A 173 4.11 27.21 5.10
CA GLY A 173 5.32 26.63 4.51
C GLY A 173 6.25 27.65 3.83
N GLY A 174 7.46 27.17 3.50
CA GLY A 174 8.53 27.92 2.84
C GLY A 174 8.41 27.95 1.31
N SER A 175 9.53 28.09 0.60
CA SER A 175 9.52 28.08 -0.86
C SER A 175 9.34 26.66 -1.41
N ILE A 176 8.28 26.45 -2.20
CA ILE A 176 7.95 25.16 -2.87
C ILE A 176 9.17 24.59 -3.62
N GLY A 177 9.93 25.45 -4.31
CA GLY A 177 11.09 25.02 -5.09
C GLY A 177 12.22 24.43 -4.23
N GLY A 178 12.47 25.00 -3.06
CA GLY A 178 13.51 24.52 -2.14
C GLY A 178 13.16 23.14 -1.55
N GLU A 179 11.90 22.93 -1.15
CA GLU A 179 11.44 21.67 -0.58
C GLU A 179 11.40 20.54 -1.61
N LEU A 180 10.96 20.82 -2.85
CA LEU A 180 11.00 19.85 -3.95
C LEU A 180 12.43 19.47 -4.34
N LEU A 181 13.36 20.43 -4.36
CA LEU A 181 14.77 20.15 -4.64
C LEU A 181 15.40 19.28 -3.53
N TRP A 182 15.07 19.59 -2.27
CA TRP A 182 15.50 18.81 -1.13
C TRP A 182 14.97 17.35 -1.17
N LEU A 183 13.69 17.17 -1.52
CA LEU A 183 13.10 15.84 -1.73
C LEU A 183 13.79 15.08 -2.86
N ALA A 184 14.01 15.75 -4.01
CA ALA A 184 14.72 15.12 -5.13
C ALA A 184 16.13 14.68 -4.71
N GLY A 185 16.84 15.49 -3.90
CA GLY A 185 18.13 15.13 -3.32
C GLY A 185 18.06 13.89 -2.43
N LYS A 186 17.03 13.80 -1.56
CA LYS A 186 16.82 12.62 -0.72
C LYS A 186 16.52 11.36 -1.55
N MET A 187 15.67 11.47 -2.56
CA MET A 187 15.34 10.34 -3.45
C MET A 187 16.58 9.84 -4.21
N LEU A 188 17.40 10.76 -4.71
CA LEU A 188 18.67 10.41 -5.35
C LEU A 188 19.63 9.74 -4.37
N LEU A 189 19.72 10.22 -3.12
CA LEU A 189 20.54 9.64 -2.07
C LEU A 189 20.08 8.21 -1.74
N VAL A 190 18.76 8.00 -1.56
CA VAL A 190 18.19 6.66 -1.36
C VAL A 190 18.57 5.74 -2.52
N GLY A 191 18.31 6.18 -3.76
CA GLY A 191 18.65 5.40 -4.95
C GLY A 191 20.15 5.04 -5.02
N LEU A 192 21.03 5.97 -4.68
CA LEU A 192 22.47 5.72 -4.62
C LEU A 192 22.84 4.72 -3.52
N ILE A 193 22.29 4.88 -2.31
CA ILE A 193 22.55 3.94 -1.20
C ILE A 193 22.06 2.54 -1.58
N LEU A 194 20.84 2.41 -2.09
CA LEU A 194 20.29 1.13 -2.51
C LEU A 194 21.10 0.48 -3.64
N PHE A 195 21.57 1.26 -4.60
CA PHE A 195 22.47 0.79 -5.66
C PHE A 195 23.78 0.26 -5.10
N LEU A 196 24.40 0.97 -4.16
CA LEU A 196 25.65 0.54 -3.53
C LEU A 196 25.44 -0.73 -2.68
N VAL A 197 24.35 -0.78 -1.91
CA VAL A 197 23.97 -1.96 -1.11
C VAL A 197 23.75 -3.17 -2.03
N SER A 198 22.98 -3.03 -3.10
CA SER A 198 22.70 -4.10 -4.05
C SER A 198 23.95 -4.63 -4.72
N LYS A 199 24.86 -3.74 -5.11
CA LYS A 199 26.03 -4.12 -5.90
C LYS A 199 27.19 -4.69 -5.06
N TYR A 200 27.41 -4.16 -3.87
CA TYR A 200 28.63 -4.45 -3.10
C TYR A 200 28.37 -5.20 -1.78
N PHE A 201 27.27 -4.89 -1.10
CA PHE A 201 27.02 -5.44 0.23
C PHE A 201 26.16 -6.70 0.18
N LEU A 202 25.06 -6.66 -0.53
CA LEU A 202 24.05 -7.71 -0.55
C LEU A 202 24.58 -9.06 -1.05
N PRO A 203 25.31 -9.15 -2.18
CA PRO A 203 25.81 -10.43 -2.68
C PRO A 203 26.75 -11.11 -1.66
N ASN A 204 27.71 -10.35 -1.11
CA ASN A 204 28.67 -10.89 -0.16
C ASN A 204 27.99 -11.36 1.14
N LEU A 205 27.00 -10.61 1.64
CA LEU A 205 26.25 -10.96 2.83
C LEU A 205 25.44 -12.25 2.61
N LEU A 206 24.70 -12.32 1.51
CA LEU A 206 23.85 -13.50 1.21
C LEU A 206 24.71 -14.75 0.96
N ASP A 207 25.83 -14.64 0.28
CA ASP A 207 26.75 -15.75 0.06
C ASP A 207 27.34 -16.28 1.38
N GLN A 208 27.70 -15.40 2.31
CA GLN A 208 28.21 -15.82 3.62
C GLN A 208 27.12 -16.52 4.44
N VAL A 209 25.90 -15.96 4.43
CA VAL A 209 24.73 -16.53 5.12
C VAL A 209 24.37 -17.88 4.52
N ALA A 210 24.32 -18.01 3.20
CA ALA A 210 24.01 -19.26 2.52
C ALA A 210 25.07 -20.37 2.80
N LYS A 211 26.35 -20.00 2.84
CA LYS A 211 27.45 -20.91 3.20
C LYS A 211 27.31 -21.46 4.62
N SER A 212 26.66 -20.75 5.54
CA SER A 212 26.40 -21.24 6.90
C SER A 212 25.43 -22.43 6.96
N LYS A 213 24.62 -22.63 5.91
CA LYS A 213 23.54 -23.63 5.81
C LYS A 213 22.52 -23.56 6.94
N SER A 214 22.44 -22.42 7.67
CA SER A 214 21.46 -22.19 8.73
C SER A 214 20.27 -21.44 8.16
N ARG A 215 19.10 -22.09 8.19
CA ARG A 215 17.84 -21.47 7.76
C ARG A 215 17.46 -20.31 8.67
N GLU A 216 17.71 -20.44 9.98
CA GLU A 216 17.43 -19.40 10.96
C GLU A 216 18.21 -18.13 10.66
N LEU A 217 19.54 -18.27 10.38
CA LEU A 217 20.38 -17.13 10.03
C LEU A 217 19.91 -16.47 8.73
N PHE A 218 19.46 -17.25 7.75
CA PHE A 218 18.95 -16.73 6.49
C PHE A 218 17.66 -15.93 6.69
N VAL A 219 16.70 -16.45 7.46
CA VAL A 219 15.44 -15.75 7.79
C VAL A 219 15.73 -14.45 8.55
N LEU A 220 16.57 -14.50 9.59
CA LEU A 220 16.94 -13.32 10.37
C LEU A 220 17.59 -12.25 9.49
N THR A 221 18.50 -12.65 8.59
CA THR A 221 19.17 -11.72 7.67
C THR A 221 18.17 -11.09 6.70
N THR A 222 17.24 -11.86 6.15
CA THR A 222 16.21 -11.38 5.24
C THR A 222 15.30 -10.37 5.92
N VAL A 223 14.84 -10.68 7.14
CA VAL A 223 14.02 -9.76 7.95
C VAL A 223 14.80 -8.50 8.30
N LEU A 224 16.06 -8.64 8.72
CA LEU A 224 16.94 -7.50 9.04
C LEU A 224 17.12 -6.58 7.83
N LEU A 225 17.35 -7.12 6.64
CA LEU A 225 17.46 -6.34 5.39
C LEU A 225 16.16 -5.60 5.09
N CYS A 226 15.03 -6.29 5.19
CA CYS A 226 13.70 -5.68 4.99
C CYS A 226 13.50 -4.47 5.91
N PHE A 227 13.61 -4.65 7.21
CA PHE A 227 13.37 -3.58 8.19
C PHE A 227 14.45 -2.50 8.16
N SER A 228 15.72 -2.83 7.90
CA SER A 228 16.78 -1.83 7.80
C SER A 228 16.60 -0.89 6.63
N ILE A 229 16.24 -1.42 5.45
CA ILE A 229 16.00 -0.60 4.26
C ILE A 229 14.70 0.20 4.44
N SER A 230 13.64 -0.40 5.00
CA SER A 230 12.39 0.32 5.32
C SER A 230 12.64 1.46 6.30
N GLY A 231 13.39 1.22 7.38
CA GLY A 231 13.74 2.24 8.37
C GLY A 231 14.64 3.34 7.80
N LEU A 232 15.59 2.99 6.92
CA LEU A 232 16.44 3.95 6.23
C LEU A 232 15.60 4.88 5.34
N THR A 233 14.71 4.32 4.51
CA THR A 233 13.83 5.11 3.63
C THR A 233 12.89 5.99 4.44
N TYR A 234 12.33 5.47 5.53
CA TYR A 234 11.47 6.23 6.45
C TYR A 234 12.21 7.41 7.09
N SER A 235 13.45 7.21 7.55
CA SER A 235 14.27 8.30 8.12
C SER A 235 14.56 9.42 7.12
N LEU A 236 14.48 9.14 5.82
CA LEU A 236 14.64 10.10 4.73
C LEU A 236 13.31 10.70 4.25
N GLY A 237 12.20 10.37 4.91
CA GLY A 237 10.86 10.94 4.64
C GLY A 237 10.07 10.19 3.57
N LEU A 238 10.45 8.95 3.25
CA LEU A 238 9.67 8.03 2.40
C LEU A 238 8.83 7.09 3.28
N SER A 239 7.83 6.41 2.70
CA SER A 239 7.03 5.44 3.46
C SER A 239 7.82 4.16 3.79
N LEU A 240 7.52 3.54 4.96
CA LEU A 240 8.04 2.22 5.33
C LEU A 240 7.68 1.17 4.27
N ALA A 241 6.49 1.26 3.72
CA ALA A 241 5.95 0.40 2.69
C ALA A 241 6.78 0.41 1.40
N LEU A 242 7.11 1.62 0.90
CA LEU A 242 8.00 1.77 -0.26
C LEU A 242 9.40 1.20 0.02
N GLY A 243 9.95 1.44 1.21
CA GLY A 243 11.23 0.89 1.62
C GLY A 243 11.25 -0.63 1.62
N ALA A 244 10.19 -1.26 2.14
CA ALA A 244 10.03 -2.71 2.14
C ALA A 244 9.95 -3.27 0.71
N PHE A 245 9.16 -2.65 -0.16
CA PHE A 245 9.07 -3.03 -1.57
C PHE A 245 10.44 -2.95 -2.26
N LEU A 246 11.19 -1.85 -2.06
CA LEU A 246 12.53 -1.69 -2.60
C LEU A 246 13.52 -2.73 -2.05
N ALA A 247 13.43 -3.07 -0.76
CA ALA A 247 14.23 -4.14 -0.16
C ALA A 247 13.96 -5.50 -0.82
N GLY A 248 12.69 -5.82 -1.04
CA GLY A 248 12.27 -7.02 -1.76
C GLY A 248 12.79 -7.03 -3.20
N LEU A 249 12.67 -5.90 -3.90
CA LEU A 249 13.15 -5.74 -5.27
C LEU A 249 14.67 -5.91 -5.38
N LEU A 250 15.43 -5.41 -4.41
CA LEU A 250 16.90 -5.62 -4.37
C LEU A 250 17.25 -7.10 -4.21
N LEU A 251 16.50 -7.81 -3.38
CA LEU A 251 16.74 -9.22 -3.13
C LEU A 251 16.20 -10.13 -4.26
N SER A 252 15.22 -9.66 -5.05
CA SER A 252 14.60 -10.43 -6.14
C SER A 252 15.56 -10.82 -7.25
N ASP A 253 16.61 -10.03 -7.49
CA ASP A 253 17.63 -10.29 -8.52
C ASP A 253 18.73 -11.26 -8.00
N SER A 254 18.62 -11.74 -6.74
CA SER A 254 19.52 -12.73 -6.16
C SER A 254 19.05 -14.17 -6.37
N ASP A 255 19.99 -15.11 -6.39
CA ASP A 255 19.69 -16.55 -6.47
C ASP A 255 18.86 -17.07 -5.28
N TYR A 256 18.75 -16.26 -4.23
CA TYR A 256 18.08 -16.62 -2.98
C TYR A 256 16.64 -16.09 -2.85
N SER A 257 16.11 -15.41 -3.88
CA SER A 257 14.79 -14.76 -3.85
C SER A 257 13.65 -15.74 -3.55
N HIS A 258 13.65 -16.92 -4.17
CA HIS A 258 12.64 -17.96 -3.93
C HIS A 258 12.68 -18.50 -2.50
N GLN A 259 13.87 -18.70 -1.94
CA GLN A 259 14.02 -19.12 -0.56
C GLN A 259 13.51 -18.04 0.40
N ALA A 260 13.90 -16.78 0.19
CA ALA A 260 13.43 -15.64 0.99
C ALA A 260 11.90 -15.53 0.97
N THR A 261 11.28 -15.65 -0.21
CA THR A 261 9.81 -15.65 -0.34
C THR A 261 9.18 -16.77 0.48
N GLY A 262 9.66 -18.01 0.34
CA GLY A 262 9.10 -19.16 1.05
C GLY A 262 9.22 -19.05 2.57
N ASP A 263 10.33 -18.50 3.06
CA ASP A 263 10.60 -18.37 4.49
C ASP A 263 9.84 -17.20 5.14
N ILE A 264 9.57 -16.12 4.41
CA ILE A 264 8.85 -14.94 4.91
C ILE A 264 7.33 -15.08 4.79
N LEU A 265 6.85 -15.89 3.84
CA LEU A 265 5.42 -16.03 3.54
C LEU A 265 4.53 -16.30 4.76
N PRO A 266 4.86 -17.21 5.71
CA PRO A 266 4.02 -17.46 6.88
C PRO A 266 3.89 -16.22 7.79
N PHE A 267 4.97 -15.46 7.96
CA PHE A 267 4.96 -14.22 8.75
C PHE A 267 4.10 -13.15 8.06
N ARG A 268 4.27 -12.98 6.75
CA ARG A 268 3.44 -12.07 5.96
C ARG A 268 1.96 -12.35 6.16
N GLU A 269 1.52 -13.60 6.04
CA GLU A 269 0.09 -13.96 6.17
C GLU A 269 -0.49 -13.58 7.55
N VAL A 270 0.25 -13.87 8.62
CA VAL A 270 -0.20 -13.53 9.98
C VAL A 270 -0.26 -12.03 10.19
N PHE A 271 0.82 -11.30 9.89
CA PHE A 271 0.88 -9.87 10.15
C PHE A 271 -0.03 -9.05 9.22
N THR A 272 -0.22 -9.47 7.95
CA THR A 272 -1.17 -8.84 7.03
C THR A 272 -2.62 -8.99 7.53
N SER A 273 -2.96 -10.06 8.27
CA SER A 273 -4.28 -10.17 8.88
C SER A 273 -4.54 -9.05 9.91
N PHE A 274 -3.53 -8.68 10.72
CA PHE A 274 -3.63 -7.56 11.66
C PHE A 274 -3.80 -6.22 10.94
N PHE A 275 -3.13 -6.04 9.79
CA PHE A 275 -3.32 -4.84 8.97
C PHE A 275 -4.78 -4.68 8.53
N PHE A 276 -5.39 -5.70 7.93
CA PHE A 276 -6.79 -5.60 7.51
C PHE A 276 -7.76 -5.50 8.70
N VAL A 277 -7.48 -6.15 9.81
CA VAL A 277 -8.25 -6.00 11.05
C VAL A 277 -8.15 -4.55 11.57
N SER A 278 -6.95 -3.98 11.61
CA SER A 278 -6.74 -2.59 12.02
C SER A 278 -7.51 -1.58 11.15
N ILE A 279 -7.50 -1.76 9.82
CA ILE A 279 -8.32 -0.93 8.91
C ILE A 279 -9.81 -1.08 9.24
N GLY A 280 -10.27 -2.31 9.49
CA GLY A 280 -11.66 -2.54 9.87
C GLY A 280 -12.08 -1.82 11.15
N MET A 281 -11.16 -1.67 12.11
CA MET A 281 -11.40 -0.95 13.38
C MET A 281 -11.56 0.57 13.20
N LEU A 282 -11.04 1.15 12.12
CA LEU A 282 -11.14 2.59 11.84
C LEU A 282 -12.56 3.01 11.40
N LEU A 283 -13.42 2.06 11.03
CA LEU A 283 -14.77 2.39 10.60
C LEU A 283 -15.66 2.75 11.79
N ASP A 284 -16.14 4.00 11.82
CA ASP A 284 -17.14 4.45 12.78
C ASP A 284 -18.55 4.04 12.35
N LEU A 285 -19.07 3.00 13.01
CA LEU A 285 -20.43 2.48 12.74
C LEU A 285 -21.50 3.50 13.08
N ASN A 286 -21.34 4.28 14.16
CA ASN A 286 -22.32 5.26 14.57
C ASN A 286 -22.45 6.36 13.49
N PHE A 287 -21.31 6.86 13.00
CA PHE A 287 -21.30 7.82 11.90
C PHE A 287 -21.92 7.22 10.65
N LEU A 288 -21.57 6.00 10.28
CA LEU A 288 -22.09 5.33 9.10
C LEU A 288 -23.62 5.17 9.16
N PHE A 289 -24.18 4.71 10.29
CA PHE A 289 -25.62 4.50 10.43
C PHE A 289 -26.42 5.81 10.45
N HIS A 290 -25.85 6.88 11.00
CA HIS A 290 -26.56 8.17 11.03
C HIS A 290 -26.46 8.93 9.69
N HIS A 291 -25.37 8.73 8.92
CA HIS A 291 -25.08 9.48 7.69
C HIS A 291 -24.97 8.59 6.44
N TRP A 292 -25.54 7.37 6.46
CA TRP A 292 -25.42 6.43 5.34
C TRP A 292 -25.87 7.03 4.01
N TYR A 293 -26.89 7.89 4.03
CA TYR A 293 -27.46 8.57 2.87
C TYR A 293 -26.51 9.60 2.24
N LEU A 294 -25.47 10.03 2.96
CA LEU A 294 -24.38 10.86 2.45
C LEU A 294 -23.15 10.01 2.10
N VAL A 295 -22.79 9.10 3.00
CA VAL A 295 -21.57 8.28 2.89
C VAL A 295 -21.63 7.37 1.67
N LEU A 296 -22.73 6.65 1.45
CA LEU A 296 -22.85 5.71 0.35
C LEU A 296 -22.81 6.38 -1.03
N PRO A 297 -23.59 7.46 -1.31
CA PRO A 297 -23.49 8.16 -2.59
C PRO A 297 -22.12 8.80 -2.81
N PHE A 298 -21.49 9.35 -1.77
CA PHE A 298 -20.14 9.91 -1.86
C PHE A 298 -19.12 8.82 -2.20
N ALA A 299 -19.11 7.70 -1.49
CA ALA A 299 -18.21 6.57 -1.74
C ALA A 299 -18.40 6.01 -3.17
N LEU A 300 -19.66 5.89 -3.63
CA LEU A 300 -19.96 5.46 -4.98
C LEU A 300 -19.46 6.48 -6.02
N GLY A 301 -19.71 7.77 -5.79
CA GLY A 301 -19.23 8.85 -6.66
C GLY A 301 -17.71 8.86 -6.80
N VAL A 302 -16.97 8.76 -5.69
CA VAL A 302 -15.51 8.63 -5.67
C VAL A 302 -15.04 7.39 -6.41
N SER A 303 -15.69 6.24 -6.17
CA SER A 303 -15.36 4.98 -6.84
C SER A 303 -15.52 5.06 -8.35
N VAL A 304 -16.65 5.66 -8.82
CA VAL A 304 -16.92 5.85 -10.26
C VAL A 304 -15.91 6.84 -10.87
N LEU A 305 -15.63 7.94 -10.19
CA LEU A 305 -14.64 8.93 -10.64
C LEU A 305 -13.27 8.28 -10.84
N LYS A 306 -12.79 7.52 -9.85
CA LYS A 306 -11.51 6.81 -9.93
C LYS A 306 -11.51 5.74 -11.03
N TRP A 307 -12.59 4.97 -11.14
CA TRP A 307 -12.73 3.99 -12.20
C TRP A 307 -12.60 4.63 -13.59
N ILE A 308 -13.26 5.77 -13.81
CA ILE A 308 -13.17 6.53 -15.07
C ILE A 308 -11.73 7.01 -15.29
N ALA A 309 -11.11 7.67 -14.30
CA ALA A 309 -9.76 8.21 -14.40
C ALA A 309 -8.73 7.12 -14.75
N ALA A 310 -8.78 5.98 -14.04
CA ALA A 310 -7.87 4.86 -14.28
C ALA A 310 -8.14 4.16 -15.63
N THR A 311 -9.41 4.05 -16.03
CA THR A 311 -9.78 3.50 -17.35
C THR A 311 -9.26 4.39 -18.49
N ILE A 312 -9.41 5.71 -18.38
CA ILE A 312 -8.90 6.67 -19.38
C ILE A 312 -7.37 6.60 -19.44
N ALA A 313 -6.69 6.58 -18.28
CA ALA A 313 -5.24 6.47 -18.21
C ALA A 313 -4.73 5.20 -18.90
N ALA A 314 -5.36 4.04 -18.65
CA ALA A 314 -5.01 2.78 -19.29
C ALA A 314 -5.34 2.78 -20.80
N ALA A 315 -6.45 3.37 -21.21
CA ALA A 315 -6.82 3.50 -22.63
C ALA A 315 -5.84 4.42 -23.38
N ALA A 316 -5.36 5.50 -22.75
CA ALA A 316 -4.36 6.40 -23.31
C ALA A 316 -3.00 5.69 -23.57
N LEU A 317 -2.70 4.63 -22.82
CA LEU A 317 -1.56 3.74 -23.06
C LEU A 317 -1.80 2.72 -24.19
N LYS A 318 -2.90 2.88 -24.93
CA LYS A 318 -3.31 2.01 -26.06
C LYS A 318 -3.65 0.56 -25.66
N TYR A 319 -4.01 0.33 -24.38
CA TYR A 319 -4.55 -0.95 -23.99
C TYR A 319 -5.98 -1.15 -24.55
N PRO A 320 -6.36 -2.39 -24.91
CA PRO A 320 -7.74 -2.70 -25.28
C PRO A 320 -8.72 -2.24 -24.19
N ILE A 321 -9.91 -1.78 -24.60
CA ILE A 321 -10.92 -1.22 -23.68
C ILE A 321 -11.25 -2.16 -22.52
N ARG A 322 -11.31 -3.47 -22.77
CA ARG A 322 -11.53 -4.47 -21.73
C ARG A 322 -10.42 -4.45 -20.67
N THR A 323 -9.16 -4.39 -21.08
CA THR A 323 -8.02 -4.30 -20.16
C THR A 323 -8.04 -2.98 -19.41
N ALA A 324 -8.35 -1.87 -20.09
CA ALA A 324 -8.46 -0.57 -19.47
C ALA A 324 -9.56 -0.52 -18.38
N MET A 325 -10.75 -1.05 -18.67
CA MET A 325 -11.84 -1.13 -17.68
C MET A 325 -11.48 -2.03 -16.49
N LEU A 326 -10.82 -3.18 -16.72
CA LEU A 326 -10.35 -4.05 -15.64
C LEU A 326 -9.29 -3.36 -14.77
N THR A 327 -8.39 -2.57 -15.38
CA THR A 327 -7.45 -1.73 -14.61
C THR A 327 -8.21 -0.70 -13.78
N GLY A 328 -9.24 -0.06 -14.33
CA GLY A 328 -10.10 0.85 -13.59
C GLY A 328 -10.77 0.17 -12.39
N PHE A 329 -11.33 -1.03 -12.58
CA PHE A 329 -11.92 -1.81 -11.49
C PHE A 329 -10.89 -2.27 -10.46
N ALA A 330 -9.64 -2.46 -10.81
CA ALA A 330 -8.59 -2.75 -9.83
C ALA A 330 -8.25 -1.52 -8.98
N LEU A 331 -8.36 -0.28 -9.51
CA LEU A 331 -7.87 0.95 -8.90
C LEU A 331 -8.97 1.88 -8.37
N PHE A 332 -10.24 1.47 -8.35
CA PHE A 332 -11.38 2.35 -8.04
C PHE A 332 -11.51 2.74 -6.56
N GLN A 333 -10.92 1.98 -5.65
CA GLN A 333 -10.97 2.26 -4.21
C GLN A 333 -9.93 3.33 -3.81
N VAL A 334 -10.14 3.97 -2.66
CA VAL A 334 -9.19 4.87 -2.02
C VAL A 334 -8.29 4.07 -1.09
N GLY A 335 -7.00 4.40 -1.05
CA GLY A 335 -6.00 3.71 -0.25
C GLY A 335 -5.77 4.32 1.13
N GLU A 336 -5.00 3.62 1.94
CA GLU A 336 -4.61 3.98 3.29
C GLU A 336 -3.77 5.26 3.37
N PHE A 337 -3.04 5.59 2.33
CA PHE A 337 -2.24 6.83 2.29
C PHE A 337 -3.09 8.11 2.34
N ALA A 338 -4.40 8.03 2.06
CA ALA A 338 -5.32 9.14 2.26
C ALA A 338 -5.47 9.56 3.74
N PHE A 339 -5.11 8.68 4.69
CA PHE A 339 -5.09 9.02 6.14
C PHE A 339 -3.78 9.68 6.57
N VAL A 340 -2.75 9.62 5.76
CA VAL A 340 -1.42 10.17 6.06
C VAL A 340 -1.26 11.58 5.50
N LEU A 341 -2.02 11.91 4.45
CA LEU A 341 -2.11 13.25 3.84
C LEU A 341 -2.92 14.22 4.71
#